data_a27d1d60c916621550a5c6fb64fca1e8
#
_entry.id   a27d1d60c916621550a5c6fb64fca1e8
#
_cell.length_a   1.000
_cell.length_b   1.000
_cell.length_c   1.000
_cell.angle_alpha   90.00
_cell.angle_beta   90.00
_cell.angle_gamma   90.00
#
_symmetry.space_group_name_H-M   'P 1'
#
loop_
_entity.id
_entity.type
_entity.pdbx_description
1 polymer ?
#
loop_
_entity_poly.entity_id
_entity_poly.type
_entity_poly.pdbx_seq_one_letter_code
_entity_poly.pdbx_strand_id
1 'polypeptide(L)'
;MNYGLIAGNGSFPFLVVEGAHKQGVSLSVVAINEETDPKINDVADDVTWIGIGQLGKMIAFFKKHNVEKAIMAGQVKHVQLFSGAMPDLRMVKMLWNLPRRNTDALIGGVASELAKDGIELIDSTYFIQDQLAPLGVLTKRKPTDIENENIEYGRHITAETARLDLGQTVVVRAKACVAIEAMEGTDATIKRAGELANGKLTVVKVAKPDQDMRFDVPVVGVPTIET
;
A
#
# COMPACT_ATOMS: atom_id res chain seq x y z
N MET A 1 16.59 -11.20 15.96
CA MET A 1 15.68 -10.06 15.70
C MET A 1 14.38 -10.63 15.20
N ASN A 2 13.27 -10.28 15.84
CA ASN A 2 11.95 -10.83 15.52
C ASN A 2 11.14 -9.79 14.75
N TYR A 3 10.51 -10.24 13.68
CA TYR A 3 9.75 -9.36 12.79
C TYR A 3 8.25 -9.62 12.90
N GLY A 4 7.46 -8.56 12.81
CA GLY A 4 6.01 -8.60 12.73
C GLY A 4 5.50 -8.16 11.35
N LEU A 5 4.33 -8.66 10.97
CA LEU A 5 3.61 -8.21 9.78
C LEU A 5 2.20 -7.78 10.18
N ILE A 6 1.82 -6.58 9.81
CA ILE A 6 0.43 -6.11 9.86
C ILE A 6 -0.14 -6.32 8.47
N ALA A 7 -1.01 -7.32 8.33
CA ALA A 7 -1.56 -7.75 7.05
C ALA A 7 -2.93 -7.11 6.79
N GLY A 8 -3.04 -6.42 5.67
CA GLY A 8 -4.29 -5.91 5.09
C GLY A 8 -4.75 -6.76 3.91
N ASN A 9 -5.51 -6.14 3.01
CA ASN A 9 -6.09 -6.76 1.83
C ASN A 9 -5.06 -6.90 0.69
N GLY A 10 -5.30 -7.86 -0.21
CA GLY A 10 -4.54 -8.06 -1.44
C GLY A 10 -3.41 -9.08 -1.31
N SER A 11 -2.61 -9.19 -2.36
CA SER A 11 -1.51 -10.17 -2.45
C SER A 11 -0.22 -9.73 -1.74
N PHE A 12 -0.09 -8.45 -1.43
CA PHE A 12 1.14 -7.90 -0.88
C PHE A 12 1.57 -8.55 0.45
N PRO A 13 0.67 -8.84 1.43
CA PRO A 13 1.06 -9.57 2.64
C PRO A 13 1.70 -10.93 2.35
N PHE A 14 1.19 -11.66 1.37
CA PHE A 14 1.72 -12.97 0.96
C PHE A 14 3.12 -12.87 0.39
N LEU A 15 3.38 -11.85 -0.44
CA LEU A 15 4.70 -11.59 -0.99
C LEU A 15 5.73 -11.29 0.11
N VAL A 16 5.33 -10.52 1.13
CA VAL A 16 6.20 -10.23 2.29
C VAL A 16 6.51 -11.49 3.08
N VAL A 17 5.52 -12.35 3.35
CA VAL A 17 5.72 -13.65 4.03
C VAL A 17 6.66 -14.54 3.22
N GLU A 18 6.41 -14.70 1.93
CA GLU A 18 7.26 -15.48 1.02
C GLU A 18 8.70 -14.93 0.98
N GLY A 19 8.86 -13.61 0.87
CA GLY A 19 10.16 -12.95 0.84
C GLY A 19 10.94 -13.13 2.14
N ALA A 20 10.26 -13.08 3.30
CA ALA A 20 10.86 -13.37 4.60
C ALA A 20 11.31 -14.84 4.69
N HIS A 21 10.46 -15.77 4.30
CA HIS A 21 10.80 -17.21 4.29
C HIS A 21 12.00 -17.53 3.39
N LYS A 22 12.10 -16.91 2.21
CA LYS A 22 13.29 -17.05 1.32
C LYS A 22 14.59 -16.60 2.00
N GLN A 23 14.49 -15.70 2.97
CA GLN A 23 15.62 -15.20 3.75
C GLN A 23 15.79 -15.94 5.10
N GLY A 24 15.00 -17.01 5.34
CA GLY A 24 15.06 -17.81 6.58
C GLY A 24 14.47 -17.08 7.79
N VAL A 25 13.58 -16.11 7.57
CA VAL A 25 12.93 -15.31 8.63
C VAL A 25 11.48 -15.69 8.76
N SER A 26 11.05 -16.03 9.98
CA SER A 26 9.65 -16.24 10.35
C SER A 26 9.02 -14.93 10.83
N LEU A 27 7.73 -14.72 10.50
CA LEU A 27 6.99 -13.51 10.83
C LEU A 27 5.86 -13.80 11.81
N SER A 28 5.72 -12.95 12.84
CA SER A 28 4.50 -12.89 13.67
C SER A 28 3.47 -12.01 12.97
N VAL A 29 2.40 -12.61 12.44
CA VAL A 29 1.43 -11.93 11.59
C VAL A 29 0.20 -11.51 12.37
N VAL A 30 -0.16 -10.23 12.26
CA VAL A 30 -1.44 -9.67 12.71
C VAL A 30 -2.32 -9.47 11.48
N ALA A 31 -3.33 -10.31 11.32
CA ALA A 31 -4.30 -10.26 10.24
C ALA A 31 -5.53 -9.43 10.66
N ILE A 32 -5.98 -8.52 9.79
CA ILE A 32 -7.18 -7.69 10.02
C ILE A 32 -8.40 -8.46 9.54
N ASN A 33 -9.34 -8.76 10.45
CA ASN A 33 -10.51 -9.60 10.21
C ASN A 33 -11.30 -9.24 8.94
N GLU A 34 -11.46 -7.95 8.69
CA GLU A 34 -12.31 -7.42 7.64
C GLU A 34 -11.60 -7.29 6.29
N GLU A 35 -10.26 -7.47 6.27
CA GLU A 35 -9.42 -7.13 5.12
C GLU A 35 -8.54 -8.28 4.63
N THR A 36 -7.88 -9.00 5.54
CA THR A 36 -6.89 -10.00 5.18
C THR A 36 -7.54 -11.27 4.63
N ASP A 37 -6.99 -11.82 3.54
CA ASP A 37 -7.42 -13.11 3.01
C ASP A 37 -7.09 -14.22 4.04
N PRO A 38 -8.08 -15.06 4.43
CA PRO A 38 -7.88 -16.16 5.38
C PRO A 38 -6.76 -17.15 5.01
N LYS A 39 -6.40 -17.23 3.74
CA LYS A 39 -5.26 -18.04 3.27
C LYS A 39 -3.93 -17.65 3.87
N ILE A 40 -3.84 -16.50 4.53
CA ILE A 40 -2.64 -16.10 5.25
C ILE A 40 -2.27 -17.13 6.33
N ASN A 41 -3.25 -17.84 6.90
CA ASN A 41 -2.99 -18.92 7.86
C ASN A 41 -2.25 -20.13 7.27
N ASP A 42 -2.32 -20.31 5.95
CA ASP A 42 -1.69 -21.46 5.27
C ASP A 42 -0.19 -21.21 5.00
N VAL A 43 0.23 -19.96 5.06
CA VAL A 43 1.60 -19.56 4.66
C VAL A 43 2.40 -18.87 5.76
N ALA A 44 1.76 -18.35 6.79
CA ALA A 44 2.43 -17.66 7.89
C ALA A 44 2.68 -18.60 9.09
N ASP A 45 3.80 -18.40 9.78
CA ASP A 45 4.22 -19.27 10.89
C ASP A 45 3.36 -19.07 12.15
N ASP A 46 2.95 -17.83 12.41
CA ASP A 46 2.17 -17.47 13.60
C ASP A 46 1.23 -16.31 13.26
N VAL A 47 -0.07 -16.53 13.42
CA VAL A 47 -1.11 -15.60 13.02
C VAL A 47 -2.06 -15.29 14.16
N THR A 48 -2.33 -14.01 14.36
CA THR A 48 -3.45 -13.57 15.19
C THR A 48 -4.40 -12.70 14.41
N TRP A 49 -5.70 -12.84 14.64
CA TRP A 49 -6.74 -12.08 14.00
C TRP A 49 -7.28 -11.01 14.94
N ILE A 50 -7.33 -9.78 14.44
CA ILE A 50 -7.86 -8.63 15.18
C ILE A 50 -8.82 -7.81 14.33
N GLY A 51 -9.76 -7.11 14.96
CA GLY A 51 -10.51 -6.04 14.30
C GLY A 51 -9.65 -4.80 14.11
N ILE A 52 -9.93 -4.03 13.07
CA ILE A 52 -9.17 -2.85 12.65
C ILE A 52 -8.93 -1.80 13.77
N GLY A 53 -9.80 -1.73 14.78
CA GLY A 53 -9.69 -0.81 15.92
C GLY A 53 -8.89 -1.35 17.11
N GLN A 54 -8.32 -2.57 17.05
CA GLN A 54 -7.75 -3.26 18.20
C GLN A 54 -6.23 -3.07 18.31
N LEU A 55 -5.77 -1.82 18.31
CA LEU A 55 -4.35 -1.43 18.36
C LEU A 55 -3.63 -1.99 19.59
N GLY A 56 -4.26 -1.98 20.76
CA GLY A 56 -3.67 -2.54 21.98
C GLY A 56 -3.47 -4.04 21.89
N LYS A 57 -4.40 -4.78 21.27
CA LYS A 57 -4.24 -6.23 21.04
C LYS A 57 -3.09 -6.54 20.09
N MET A 58 -2.96 -5.77 19.01
CA MET A 58 -1.84 -5.88 18.05
C MET A 58 -0.50 -5.73 18.77
N ILE A 59 -0.35 -4.67 19.56
CA ILE A 59 0.89 -4.39 20.27
C ILE A 59 1.17 -5.47 21.33
N ALA A 60 0.15 -5.94 22.07
CA ALA A 60 0.29 -7.02 23.04
C ALA A 60 0.77 -8.32 22.37
N PHE A 61 0.25 -8.65 21.20
CA PHE A 61 0.69 -9.81 20.43
C PHE A 61 2.16 -9.66 20.01
N PHE A 62 2.55 -8.55 19.42
CA PHE A 62 3.93 -8.31 19.03
C PHE A 62 4.90 -8.34 20.20
N LYS A 63 4.53 -7.78 21.35
CA LYS A 63 5.36 -7.86 22.58
C LYS A 63 5.51 -9.29 23.07
N LYS A 64 4.45 -10.09 23.05
CA LYS A 64 4.50 -11.52 23.43
C LYS A 64 5.50 -12.30 22.56
N HIS A 65 5.63 -11.94 21.29
CA HIS A 65 6.54 -12.57 20.32
C HIS A 65 7.90 -11.87 20.22
N ASN A 66 8.18 -10.91 21.12
CA ASN A 66 9.42 -10.12 21.12
C ASN A 66 9.73 -9.47 19.77
N VAL A 67 8.71 -8.98 19.07
CA VAL A 67 8.85 -8.26 17.80
C VAL A 67 9.54 -6.93 18.05
N GLU A 68 10.61 -6.68 17.35
CA GLU A 68 11.39 -5.43 17.38
C GLU A 68 11.12 -4.56 16.17
N LYS A 69 10.80 -5.20 15.02
CA LYS A 69 10.50 -4.51 13.76
C LYS A 69 9.20 -5.03 13.17
N ALA A 70 8.36 -4.13 12.69
CA ALA A 70 7.09 -4.47 12.06
C ALA A 70 7.03 -3.92 10.63
N ILE A 71 6.31 -4.61 9.77
CA ILE A 71 6.03 -4.24 8.38
C ILE A 71 4.52 -4.11 8.23
N MET A 72 4.06 -3.13 7.48
CA MET A 72 2.69 -3.05 7.00
C MET A 72 2.63 -3.50 5.55
N ALA A 73 1.70 -4.39 5.20
CA ALA A 73 1.48 -4.79 3.82
C ALA A 73 0.00 -4.98 3.51
N GLY A 74 -0.41 -4.55 2.33
CA GLY A 74 -1.80 -4.61 1.88
C GLY A 74 -2.60 -3.36 2.24
N GLN A 75 -3.79 -3.26 1.64
CA GLN A 75 -4.69 -2.13 1.83
C GLN A 75 -5.65 -2.37 3.00
N VAL A 76 -6.06 -1.28 3.63
CA VAL A 76 -7.18 -1.24 4.55
C VAL A 76 -8.18 -0.21 4.01
N LYS A 77 -9.42 -0.65 3.73
CA LYS A 77 -10.44 0.21 3.13
C LYS A 77 -10.90 1.29 4.12
N HIS A 78 -10.90 2.54 3.66
CA HIS A 78 -11.30 3.69 4.49
C HIS A 78 -12.67 3.54 5.15
N VAL A 79 -13.63 2.94 4.45
CA VAL A 79 -14.99 2.76 4.95
C VAL A 79 -15.02 1.90 6.23
N GLN A 80 -14.09 0.97 6.36
CA GLN A 80 -14.04 0.05 7.50
C GLN A 80 -13.35 0.66 8.73
N LEU A 81 -12.49 1.67 8.56
CA LEU A 81 -11.91 2.42 9.68
C LEU A 81 -12.98 3.12 10.55
N PHE A 82 -14.15 3.37 9.97
CA PHE A 82 -15.26 4.09 10.62
C PHE A 82 -16.53 3.25 10.81
N SER A 83 -16.60 2.02 10.26
CA SER A 83 -17.76 1.15 10.28
C SER A 83 -17.56 -0.02 11.26
N GLY A 84 -18.10 0.09 12.46
CA GLY A 84 -18.51 -1.06 13.26
C GLY A 84 -17.46 -1.77 14.12
N ALA A 85 -16.19 -1.54 13.99
CA ALA A 85 -15.19 -2.08 14.89
C ALA A 85 -15.14 -1.24 16.17
N MET A 86 -15.43 -1.80 17.34
CA MET A 86 -15.21 -1.11 18.62
C MET A 86 -13.71 -0.89 18.80
N PRO A 87 -13.22 0.37 18.71
CA PRO A 87 -11.82 0.67 18.96
C PRO A 87 -11.50 0.40 20.43
N ASP A 88 -10.32 -0.17 20.68
CA ASP A 88 -9.83 -0.29 22.04
C ASP A 88 -9.39 1.08 22.61
N LEU A 89 -9.15 1.13 23.92
CA LEU A 89 -8.77 2.37 24.61
C LEU A 89 -7.51 3.02 24.01
N ARG A 90 -6.59 2.20 23.50
CA ARG A 90 -5.34 2.70 22.90
C ARG A 90 -5.59 3.36 21.56
N MET A 91 -6.41 2.75 20.72
CA MET A 91 -6.86 3.33 19.44
C MET A 91 -7.64 4.63 19.67
N VAL A 92 -8.58 4.65 20.62
CA VAL A 92 -9.34 5.86 20.96
C VAL A 92 -8.40 6.99 21.36
N LYS A 93 -7.44 6.72 22.26
CA LYS A 93 -6.47 7.73 22.71
C LYS A 93 -5.60 8.23 21.56
N MET A 94 -5.15 7.34 20.68
CA MET A 94 -4.39 7.71 19.48
C MET A 94 -5.23 8.64 18.58
N LEU A 95 -6.47 8.24 18.24
CA LEU A 95 -7.37 9.01 17.38
C LEU A 95 -7.70 10.40 17.94
N TRP A 96 -7.80 10.52 19.26
CA TRP A 96 -8.07 11.79 19.93
C TRP A 96 -6.91 12.80 19.77
N ASN A 97 -5.69 12.29 19.72
CA ASN A 97 -4.49 13.11 19.62
C ASN A 97 -4.06 13.43 18.18
N LEU A 98 -4.75 12.88 17.16
CA LEU A 98 -4.42 13.14 15.77
C LEU A 98 -4.89 14.54 15.33
N PRO A 99 -4.01 15.37 14.74
CA PRO A 99 -4.37 16.70 14.25
C PRO A 99 -5.28 16.66 13.03
N ARG A 100 -5.22 15.59 12.25
CA ARG A 100 -6.03 15.32 11.06
C ARG A 100 -6.42 13.84 11.03
N ARG A 101 -7.51 13.52 10.33
CA ARG A 101 -8.01 12.13 10.20
C ARG A 101 -7.88 11.61 8.78
N ASN A 102 -6.82 12.00 8.07
CA ASN A 102 -6.47 11.38 6.80
C ASN A 102 -5.66 10.09 7.04
N THR A 103 -5.50 9.29 6.00
CA THR A 103 -4.84 7.98 6.07
C THR A 103 -3.43 8.07 6.61
N ASP A 104 -2.65 9.00 6.10
CA ASP A 104 -1.24 9.16 6.47
C ASP A 104 -1.07 9.50 7.95
N ALA A 105 -1.93 10.39 8.48
CA ALA A 105 -1.94 10.73 9.90
C ALA A 105 -2.34 9.53 10.77
N LEU A 106 -3.33 8.73 10.34
CA LEU A 106 -3.76 7.52 11.05
C LEU A 106 -2.63 6.49 11.12
N ILE A 107 -1.99 6.20 9.99
CA ILE A 107 -0.90 5.22 9.93
C ILE A 107 0.33 5.73 10.66
N GLY A 108 0.67 7.01 10.52
CA GLY A 108 1.71 7.66 11.31
C GLY A 108 1.46 7.59 12.83
N GLY A 109 0.18 7.70 13.23
CA GLY A 109 -0.26 7.47 14.60
C GLY A 109 0.00 6.05 15.08
N VAL A 110 -0.34 5.05 14.26
CA VAL A 110 -0.06 3.63 14.56
C VAL A 110 1.45 3.40 14.68
N ALA A 111 2.25 3.93 13.75
CA ALA A 111 3.71 3.84 13.82
C ALA A 111 4.27 4.46 15.11
N SER A 112 3.74 5.62 15.52
CA SER A 112 4.13 6.29 16.76
C SER A 112 3.74 5.48 18.00
N GLU A 113 2.58 4.81 17.98
CA GLU A 113 2.15 3.96 19.09
C GLU A 113 3.01 2.68 19.19
N LEU A 114 3.38 2.07 18.06
CA LEU A 114 4.33 0.94 18.04
C LEU A 114 5.69 1.34 18.61
N ALA A 115 6.22 2.48 18.19
CA ALA A 115 7.52 3.00 18.64
C ALA A 115 7.57 3.22 20.17
N LYS A 116 6.47 3.61 20.82
CA LYS A 116 6.39 3.75 22.30
C LYS A 116 6.64 2.43 23.03
N ASP A 117 6.36 1.30 22.40
CA ASP A 117 6.60 -0.04 22.92
C ASP A 117 7.89 -0.70 22.37
N GLY A 118 8.75 0.09 21.70
CA GLY A 118 10.04 -0.38 21.18
C GLY A 118 9.91 -1.18 19.87
N ILE A 119 8.78 -1.06 19.15
CA ILE A 119 8.56 -1.72 17.86
C ILE A 119 8.72 -0.69 16.76
N GLU A 120 9.75 -0.85 15.93
CA GLU A 120 10.02 0.04 14.79
C GLU A 120 9.18 -0.39 13.59
N LEU A 121 8.39 0.53 13.00
CA LEU A 121 7.77 0.28 11.70
C LEU A 121 8.80 0.57 10.59
N ILE A 122 9.14 -0.47 9.81
CA ILE A 122 10.15 -0.41 8.75
C ILE A 122 9.52 -0.42 7.36
N ASP A 123 10.35 -0.22 6.34
CA ASP A 123 9.97 -0.25 4.92
C ASP A 123 9.20 -1.54 4.57
N SER A 124 8.04 -1.37 3.95
CA SER A 124 7.15 -2.48 3.55
C SER A 124 7.78 -3.42 2.53
N THR A 125 8.79 -2.97 1.81
CA THR A 125 9.49 -3.76 0.79
C THR A 125 10.73 -4.47 1.32
N TYR A 126 11.00 -4.40 2.63
CA TYR A 126 12.24 -4.90 3.24
C TYR A 126 12.61 -6.34 2.84
N PHE A 127 11.63 -7.23 2.76
CA PHE A 127 11.84 -8.63 2.38
C PHE A 127 11.63 -8.93 0.88
N ILE A 128 11.25 -7.93 0.08
CA ILE A 128 10.90 -8.12 -1.34
C ILE A 128 11.63 -7.13 -2.26
N GLN A 129 12.83 -6.73 -1.89
CA GLN A 129 13.65 -5.79 -2.68
C GLN A 129 13.91 -6.30 -4.11
N ASP A 130 13.97 -7.63 -4.31
CA ASP A 130 14.10 -8.28 -5.60
C ASP A 130 12.86 -8.18 -6.50
N GLN A 131 11.71 -7.81 -5.92
CA GLN A 131 10.45 -7.63 -6.64
C GLN A 131 10.17 -6.17 -7.01
N LEU A 132 11.03 -5.24 -6.61
CA LEU A 132 10.91 -3.85 -7.03
C LEU A 132 11.19 -3.72 -8.52
N ALA A 133 10.38 -2.90 -9.20
CA ALA A 133 10.57 -2.67 -10.63
C ALA A 133 11.96 -2.06 -10.91
N PRO A 134 12.81 -2.71 -11.71
CA PRO A 134 14.09 -2.14 -12.08
C PRO A 134 13.92 -0.97 -13.07
N LEU A 135 14.95 -0.15 -13.20
CA LEU A 135 14.96 0.93 -14.16
C LEU A 135 14.93 0.41 -15.61
N GLY A 136 14.16 1.05 -16.47
CA GLY A 136 14.16 0.80 -17.90
C GLY A 136 12.91 0.12 -18.42
N VAL A 137 12.99 -0.46 -19.61
CA VAL A 137 11.89 -1.12 -20.29
C VAL A 137 11.80 -2.58 -19.84
N LEU A 138 10.70 -2.94 -19.21
CA LEU A 138 10.45 -4.28 -18.66
C LEU A 138 9.81 -5.25 -19.67
N THR A 139 9.34 -4.73 -20.80
CA THR A 139 8.67 -5.50 -21.85
C THR A 139 9.59 -5.76 -23.02
N LYS A 140 9.21 -6.73 -23.89
CA LYS A 140 9.97 -7.04 -25.11
C LYS A 140 10.00 -5.86 -26.11
N ARG A 141 8.95 -5.04 -26.11
CA ARG A 141 8.81 -3.88 -26.99
C ARG A 141 9.23 -2.61 -26.26
N LYS A 142 10.00 -1.78 -26.91
CA LYS A 142 10.30 -0.42 -26.43
C LYS A 142 9.13 0.53 -26.73
N PRO A 143 8.96 1.61 -25.97
CA PRO A 143 8.02 2.67 -26.30
C PRO A 143 8.35 3.29 -27.66
N THR A 144 7.33 3.65 -28.41
CA THR A 144 7.45 4.49 -29.62
C THR A 144 7.69 5.95 -29.24
N ASP A 145 8.06 6.80 -30.21
CA ASP A 145 8.28 8.24 -29.97
C ASP A 145 7.01 8.92 -29.44
N ILE A 146 5.83 8.56 -29.99
CA ILE A 146 4.53 9.09 -29.52
C ILE A 146 4.26 8.64 -28.06
N GLU A 147 4.57 7.40 -27.72
CA GLU A 147 4.42 6.91 -26.35
C GLU A 147 5.38 7.61 -25.39
N ASN A 148 6.63 7.86 -25.81
CA ASN A 148 7.59 8.63 -25.03
C ASN A 148 7.12 10.09 -24.79
N GLU A 149 6.57 10.74 -25.81
CA GLU A 149 5.98 12.08 -25.68
C GLU A 149 4.78 12.08 -24.71
N ASN A 150 3.93 11.04 -24.76
CA ASN A 150 2.83 10.88 -23.82
C ASN A 150 3.33 10.63 -22.38
N ILE A 151 4.38 9.82 -22.21
CA ILE A 151 4.99 9.54 -20.90
C ILE A 151 5.53 10.85 -20.30
N GLU A 152 6.27 11.64 -21.07
CA GLU A 152 6.86 12.90 -20.58
C GLU A 152 5.77 13.91 -20.20
N TYR A 153 4.75 14.07 -21.04
CA TYR A 153 3.59 14.90 -20.73
C TYR A 153 2.85 14.42 -19.49
N GLY A 154 2.60 13.11 -19.40
CA GLY A 154 1.90 12.49 -18.27
C GLY A 154 2.68 12.60 -16.96
N ARG A 155 4.00 12.42 -16.99
CA ARG A 155 4.87 12.59 -15.81
C ARG A 155 4.73 13.96 -15.18
N HIS A 156 4.70 15.00 -15.99
CA HIS A 156 4.53 16.38 -15.51
C HIS A 156 3.20 16.54 -14.77
N ILE A 157 2.08 16.11 -15.38
CA ILE A 157 0.76 16.21 -14.76
C ILE A 157 0.68 15.35 -13.51
N THR A 158 1.15 14.10 -13.60
CA THR A 158 1.07 13.15 -12.46
C THR A 158 1.89 13.64 -11.27
N ALA A 159 3.04 14.27 -11.49
CA ALA A 159 3.84 14.85 -10.43
C ALA A 159 3.08 15.96 -9.68
N GLU A 160 2.34 16.82 -10.41
CA GLU A 160 1.55 17.89 -9.79
C GLU A 160 0.33 17.33 -9.03
N THR A 161 -0.39 16.36 -9.59
CA THR A 161 -1.54 15.75 -8.90
C THR A 161 -1.10 14.97 -7.66
N ALA A 162 0.03 14.28 -7.71
CA ALA A 162 0.63 13.59 -6.57
C ALA A 162 1.07 14.57 -5.48
N ARG A 163 1.67 15.71 -5.85
CA ARG A 163 2.05 16.78 -4.92
C ARG A 163 0.85 17.40 -4.20
N LEU A 164 -0.30 17.45 -4.89
CA LEU A 164 -1.56 17.96 -4.32
C LEU A 164 -2.34 16.90 -3.54
N ASP A 165 -1.82 15.67 -3.44
CA ASP A 165 -2.47 14.50 -2.80
C ASP A 165 -3.86 14.19 -3.41
N LEU A 166 -4.03 14.42 -4.72
CA LEU A 166 -5.26 14.12 -5.46
C LEU A 166 -5.25 12.68 -5.98
N GLY A 167 -4.12 12.24 -6.54
CA GLY A 167 -3.90 10.93 -7.14
C GLY A 167 -2.52 10.86 -7.79
N GLN A 168 -2.08 9.67 -8.13
CA GLN A 168 -0.73 9.41 -8.64
C GLN A 168 -0.71 8.71 -10.00
N THR A 169 -1.86 8.65 -10.68
CA THR A 169 -2.02 8.04 -12.01
C THR A 169 -2.76 8.97 -12.95
N VAL A 170 -2.25 9.10 -14.15
CA VAL A 170 -2.96 9.77 -15.25
C VAL A 170 -2.97 8.89 -16.50
N VAL A 171 -4.00 9.03 -17.33
CA VAL A 171 -4.09 8.38 -18.63
C VAL A 171 -4.02 9.42 -19.71
N VAL A 172 -3.10 9.23 -20.66
CA VAL A 172 -2.74 10.21 -21.70
C VAL A 172 -2.96 9.63 -23.09
N ARG A 173 -3.40 10.48 -24.03
CA ARG A 173 -3.44 10.21 -25.44
C ARG A 173 -3.04 11.46 -26.23
N ALA A 174 -2.10 11.34 -27.16
CA ALA A 174 -1.66 12.43 -28.03
C ALA A 174 -1.34 13.73 -27.26
N LYS A 175 -0.62 13.62 -26.14
CA LYS A 175 -0.29 14.73 -25.23
C LYS A 175 -1.52 15.48 -24.68
N ALA A 176 -2.63 14.75 -24.50
CA ALA A 176 -3.81 15.25 -23.81
C ALA A 176 -4.17 14.30 -22.65
N CYS A 177 -4.49 14.87 -21.51
CA CYS A 177 -4.94 14.10 -20.35
C CYS A 177 -6.38 13.63 -20.59
N VAL A 178 -6.60 12.30 -20.59
CA VAL A 178 -7.92 11.67 -20.75
C VAL A 178 -8.59 11.47 -19.41
N ALA A 179 -7.83 11.01 -18.42
CA ALA A 179 -8.33 10.77 -17.06
C ALA A 179 -7.22 11.00 -16.04
N ILE A 180 -7.62 11.49 -14.87
CA ILE A 180 -6.77 11.68 -13.69
C ILE A 180 -7.38 10.85 -12.58
N GLU A 181 -6.55 10.08 -11.86
CA GLU A 181 -6.93 9.34 -10.67
C GLU A 181 -7.27 10.29 -9.53
N ALA A 182 -8.34 9.98 -8.81
CA ALA A 182 -8.68 10.56 -7.53
C ALA A 182 -9.04 9.42 -6.54
N MET A 183 -10.18 9.53 -5.85
CA MET A 183 -10.58 8.53 -4.85
C MET A 183 -11.03 7.18 -5.45
N GLU A 184 -11.30 7.12 -6.75
CA GLU A 184 -11.72 5.90 -7.44
C GLU A 184 -10.61 4.83 -7.58
N GLY A 185 -9.34 5.26 -7.52
CA GLY A 185 -8.17 4.40 -7.65
C GLY A 185 -7.75 4.12 -9.11
N THR A 186 -6.55 3.56 -9.27
CA THR A 186 -5.87 3.38 -10.55
C THR A 186 -6.69 2.59 -11.58
N ASP A 187 -7.21 1.41 -11.19
CA ASP A 187 -7.90 0.52 -12.15
C ASP A 187 -9.21 1.15 -12.66
N ALA A 188 -10.00 1.77 -11.78
CA ALA A 188 -11.21 2.48 -12.19
C ALA A 188 -10.90 3.68 -13.11
N THR A 189 -9.80 4.38 -12.87
CA THR A 189 -9.34 5.50 -13.72
C THR A 189 -8.95 5.01 -15.11
N ILE A 190 -8.23 3.88 -15.20
CA ILE A 190 -7.84 3.28 -16.50
C ILE A 190 -9.09 2.86 -17.27
N LYS A 191 -10.01 2.16 -16.63
CA LYS A 191 -11.28 1.74 -17.24
C LYS A 191 -12.08 2.93 -17.78
N ARG A 192 -12.25 3.97 -16.95
CA ARG A 192 -12.93 5.21 -17.35
C ARG A 192 -12.25 5.88 -18.54
N ALA A 193 -10.93 5.90 -18.58
CA ALA A 193 -10.20 6.44 -19.73
C ALA A 193 -10.47 5.65 -21.01
N GLY A 194 -10.54 4.32 -20.92
CA GLY A 194 -10.92 3.45 -22.05
C GLY A 194 -12.32 3.72 -22.60
N GLU A 195 -13.26 4.09 -21.73
CA GLU A 195 -14.63 4.48 -22.13
C GLU A 195 -14.68 5.86 -22.79
N LEU A 196 -13.81 6.79 -22.34
CA LEU A 196 -13.77 8.18 -22.84
C LEU A 196 -13.02 8.33 -24.17
N ALA A 197 -12.04 7.47 -24.43
CA ALA A 197 -11.17 7.61 -25.61
C ALA A 197 -10.87 6.27 -26.27
N ASN A 198 -11.19 6.16 -27.56
CA ASN A 198 -10.87 4.99 -28.35
C ASN A 198 -9.39 4.97 -28.77
N GLY A 199 -8.77 3.79 -28.79
CA GLY A 199 -7.43 3.53 -29.29
C GLY A 199 -6.36 3.43 -28.22
N LYS A 200 -5.11 3.62 -28.61
CA LYS A 200 -3.96 3.42 -27.71
C LYS A 200 -3.86 4.54 -26.68
N LEU A 201 -3.83 4.16 -25.42
CA LEU A 201 -3.66 5.03 -24.26
C LEU A 201 -2.30 4.76 -23.61
N THR A 202 -1.77 5.77 -22.94
CA THR A 202 -0.55 5.67 -22.13
C THR A 202 -0.92 5.96 -20.69
N VAL A 203 -0.73 4.99 -19.81
CA VAL A 203 -0.92 5.16 -18.37
C VAL A 203 0.41 5.59 -17.76
N VAL A 204 0.39 6.65 -16.98
CA VAL A 204 1.56 7.14 -16.25
C VAL A 204 1.21 7.16 -14.75
N LYS A 205 1.98 6.42 -13.96
CA LYS A 205 1.86 6.36 -12.51
C LYS A 205 3.20 6.73 -11.89
N VAL A 206 3.19 7.57 -10.87
CA VAL A 206 4.39 8.00 -10.13
C VAL A 206 4.24 7.73 -8.64
N ALA A 207 5.36 7.71 -7.92
CA ALA A 207 5.35 7.83 -6.48
C ALA A 207 5.09 9.28 -6.05
N LYS A 208 4.49 9.50 -4.89
CA LYS A 208 4.39 10.84 -4.29
C LYS A 208 5.79 11.34 -3.94
N PRO A 209 6.04 12.67 -3.97
CA PRO A 209 7.36 13.22 -3.61
C PRO A 209 7.85 12.80 -2.22
N ASP A 210 6.92 12.74 -1.25
CA ASP A 210 7.19 12.37 0.14
C ASP A 210 6.64 10.99 0.48
N GLN A 211 6.73 10.04 -0.47
CA GLN A 211 6.22 8.67 -0.32
C GLN A 211 6.81 7.98 0.90
N ASP A 212 5.98 7.62 1.85
CA ASP A 212 6.42 6.85 3.02
C ASP A 212 6.37 5.34 2.71
N MET A 213 7.52 4.77 2.40
CA MET A 213 7.67 3.36 2.03
C MET A 213 7.32 2.38 3.14
N ARG A 214 7.08 2.86 4.36
CA ARG A 214 6.63 2.01 5.46
C ARG A 214 5.17 1.54 5.31
N PHE A 215 4.36 2.22 4.45
CA PHE A 215 2.95 1.88 4.31
C PHE A 215 2.30 2.31 2.98
N ASP A 216 2.90 3.21 2.22
CA ASP A 216 2.34 3.72 0.97
C ASP A 216 3.25 3.35 -0.22
N VAL A 217 3.35 2.04 -0.50
CA VAL A 217 4.14 1.54 -1.63
C VAL A 217 3.29 1.57 -2.89
N PRO A 218 3.74 2.25 -3.98
CA PRO A 218 3.04 2.21 -5.25
C PRO A 218 3.10 0.81 -5.85
N VAL A 219 1.94 0.18 -6.02
CA VAL A 219 1.83 -1.18 -6.56
C VAL A 219 1.18 -1.15 -7.93
N VAL A 220 1.73 -1.93 -8.86
CA VAL A 220 1.12 -2.29 -10.14
C VAL A 220 1.10 -3.81 -10.21
N GLY A 221 -0.07 -4.41 -10.35
CA GLY A 221 -0.26 -5.85 -10.41
C GLY A 221 -0.92 -6.31 -11.70
N VAL A 222 -1.09 -7.62 -11.83
CA VAL A 222 -1.80 -8.25 -12.95
C VAL A 222 -3.19 -7.63 -13.17
N PRO A 223 -4.03 -7.41 -12.13
CA PRO A 223 -5.34 -6.78 -12.34
C PRO A 223 -5.27 -5.40 -13.01
N THR A 224 -4.28 -4.58 -12.64
CA THR A 224 -4.09 -3.26 -13.27
C THR A 224 -3.71 -3.36 -14.74
N ILE A 225 -2.96 -4.40 -15.12
CA ILE A 225 -2.55 -4.62 -16.51
C ILE A 225 -3.70 -5.19 -17.35
N GLU A 226 -4.61 -5.95 -16.75
CA GLU A 226 -5.77 -6.55 -17.42
C GLU A 226 -6.98 -5.61 -17.53
N THR A 227 -6.98 -4.48 -16.81
CA THR A 227 -8.02 -3.46 -16.86
C THR A 227 -7.98 -2.68 -18.17
#